data_bdf6ba6934b445bd755ea7df396810ed
#
_entry.id   bdf6ba6934b445bd755ea7df396810ed
#
_cell.length_a   1.000
_cell.length_b   1.000
_cell.length_c   1.000
_cell.angle_alpha   90.00
_cell.angle_beta   90.00
_cell.angle_gamma   90.00
#
_symmetry.space_group_name_H-M   'P 1'
#
loop_
_entity.id
_entity.type
_entity.pdbx_description
1 polymer ?
#
loop_
_entity_poly.entity_id
_entity_poly.type
_entity_poly.pdbx_seq_one_letter_code
_entity_poly.pdbx_strand_id
1 'polypeptide(L)'
;MDTGLIFDIERFSTADGPGIRTVVFFKGCNLHCYWCHNPESIRWKMELELDPTECIGCGGCLEACPSGAQIMTNSGRDMDRTLCTGCFACAKVCPSGALKVIGKHRSLESCMEEIREDRAFYSRSGGGVTLSGGESQRMKLAAELA
;
A
#
# COMPACT_ATOMS: atom_id res chain seq x y z
N MET A 1 -14.66 14.76 -4.16
CA MET A 1 -14.71 13.30 -3.94
C MET A 1 -13.78 12.99 -2.77
N ASP A 2 -14.29 12.30 -1.77
CA ASP A 2 -13.45 11.88 -0.65
C ASP A 2 -12.56 10.70 -1.09
N THR A 3 -11.27 10.93 -1.12
CA THR A 3 -10.26 9.92 -1.45
C THR A 3 -9.34 9.69 -0.27
N GLY A 4 -9.00 8.44 -0.01
CA GLY A 4 -8.01 8.04 0.98
C GLY A 4 -6.75 7.50 0.32
N LEU A 5 -5.60 7.69 0.95
CA LEU A 5 -4.37 7.03 0.55
C LEU A 5 -4.28 5.68 1.25
N ILE A 6 -4.48 4.61 0.50
CA ILE A 6 -4.53 3.23 0.98
C ILE A 6 -3.36 2.47 0.40
N PHE A 7 -2.67 1.67 1.21
CA PHE A 7 -1.61 0.84 0.67
C PHE A 7 -2.05 -0.61 0.43
N ASP A 8 -3.03 -1.11 1.21
CA ASP A 8 -3.56 -2.45 1.01
C ASP A 8 -5.00 -2.60 1.52
N ILE A 9 -5.73 -3.58 0.97
CA ILE A 9 -7.00 -4.09 1.50
C ILE A 9 -6.86 -5.61 1.59
N GLU A 10 -6.64 -6.11 2.80
CA GLU A 10 -6.53 -7.54 3.07
C GLU A 10 -7.91 -8.12 3.35
N ARG A 11 -8.34 -9.05 2.52
CA ARG A 11 -9.60 -9.76 2.66
C ARG A 11 -9.38 -11.08 3.41
N PHE A 12 -10.41 -11.55 4.09
CA PHE A 12 -10.41 -12.84 4.81
C PHE A 12 -9.40 -12.94 5.96
N SER A 13 -8.99 -11.83 6.57
CA SER A 13 -8.15 -11.86 7.76
C SER A 13 -8.88 -12.52 8.93
N THR A 14 -8.18 -13.40 9.64
CA THR A 14 -8.65 -14.06 10.86
C THR A 14 -7.86 -13.66 12.10
N ALA A 15 -6.83 -12.82 11.93
CA ALA A 15 -5.93 -12.39 12.99
C ALA A 15 -6.27 -10.99 13.56
N ASP A 16 -7.13 -10.22 12.88
CA ASP A 16 -7.38 -8.81 13.16
C ASP A 16 -8.69 -8.54 13.92
N GLY A 17 -9.15 -9.54 14.69
CA GLY A 17 -10.34 -9.45 15.51
C GLY A 17 -11.27 -10.65 15.35
N PRO A 18 -12.47 -10.62 15.94
CA PRO A 18 -13.42 -11.71 15.86
C PRO A 18 -13.90 -11.98 14.43
N GLY A 19 -14.03 -13.27 14.09
CA GLY A 19 -14.57 -13.72 12.81
C GLY A 19 -13.68 -13.40 11.60
N ILE A 20 -14.23 -13.52 10.40
CA ILE A 20 -13.55 -13.17 9.15
C ILE A 20 -13.67 -11.67 8.91
N ARG A 21 -12.56 -11.01 8.65
CA ARG A 21 -12.51 -9.55 8.51
C ARG A 21 -11.86 -9.12 7.21
N THR A 22 -12.25 -7.94 6.75
CA THR A 22 -11.49 -7.20 5.75
C THR A 22 -10.77 -6.06 6.45
N VAL A 23 -9.45 -5.99 6.28
CA VAL A 23 -8.60 -4.95 6.86
C VAL A 23 -8.24 -3.93 5.80
N VAL A 24 -8.58 -2.67 6.05
CA VAL A 24 -8.19 -1.55 5.18
C VAL A 24 -7.00 -0.85 5.80
N PHE A 25 -5.88 -0.89 5.11
CA PHE A 25 -4.62 -0.29 5.55
C PHE A 25 -4.42 1.08 4.91
N PHE A 26 -4.47 2.13 5.72
CA PHE A 26 -4.23 3.51 5.29
C PHE A 26 -2.76 3.88 5.42
N LYS A 27 -2.27 4.73 4.50
CA LYS A 27 -0.99 5.43 4.66
C LYS A 27 -1.18 6.74 5.41
N GLY A 28 -0.08 7.21 6.02
CA GLY A 28 -0.08 8.43 6.81
C GLY A 28 -0.43 8.17 8.26
N CYS A 29 0.35 7.33 8.93
CA CYS A 29 0.25 7.13 10.37
C CYS A 29 1.14 8.14 11.10
N ASN A 30 0.57 8.86 12.08
CA ASN A 30 1.30 9.79 12.93
C ASN A 30 2.01 9.12 14.12
N LEU A 31 1.77 7.83 14.31
CA LEU A 31 2.45 7.02 15.32
C LEU A 31 3.77 6.48 14.74
N HIS A 32 4.82 6.48 15.53
CA HIS A 32 6.12 5.90 15.20
C HIS A 32 6.43 4.77 16.17
N CYS A 33 5.55 3.77 16.21
CA CYS A 33 5.71 2.63 17.10
C CYS A 33 7.00 1.87 16.78
N TYR A 34 7.83 1.62 17.77
CA TYR A 34 9.07 0.88 17.62
C TYR A 34 8.85 -0.54 17.08
N TRP A 35 7.71 -1.12 17.39
CA TRP A 35 7.26 -2.46 16.97
C TRP A 35 6.26 -2.42 15.80
N CYS A 36 6.29 -1.43 14.95
CA CYS A 36 5.34 -1.30 13.85
C CYS A 36 5.46 -2.47 12.87
N HIS A 37 4.37 -3.19 12.66
CA HIS A 37 4.29 -4.28 11.67
C HIS A 37 4.14 -3.78 10.23
N ASN A 38 3.65 -2.55 10.06
CA ASN A 38 3.36 -1.98 8.74
C ASN A 38 4.07 -0.64 8.57
N PRO A 39 5.43 -0.60 8.52
CA PRO A 39 6.18 0.65 8.39
C PRO A 39 5.85 1.40 7.10
N GLU A 40 5.32 0.72 6.08
CA GLU A 40 4.83 1.28 4.83
C GLU A 40 3.65 2.25 5.05
N SER A 41 2.91 2.09 6.15
CA SER A 41 1.79 2.98 6.49
C SER A 41 2.21 4.35 7.01
N ILE A 42 3.46 4.53 7.44
CA ILE A 42 3.90 5.73 8.19
C ILE A 42 3.84 6.98 7.32
N ARG A 43 4.36 6.93 6.10
CA ARG A 43 4.46 8.12 5.25
C ARG A 43 3.13 8.49 4.60
N TRP A 44 2.87 9.80 4.50
CA TRP A 44 1.66 10.39 3.92
C TRP A 44 1.67 10.51 2.40
N LYS A 45 2.55 9.81 1.73
CA LYS A 45 2.70 9.83 0.27
C LYS A 45 2.88 8.43 -0.29
N MET A 46 2.59 8.27 -1.57
CA MET A 46 2.97 7.07 -2.30
C MET A 46 4.49 6.93 -2.32
N GLU A 47 4.97 5.71 -2.23
CA GLU A 47 6.39 5.39 -2.19
C GLU A 47 6.72 4.31 -3.21
N LEU A 48 7.97 4.28 -3.63
CA LEU A 48 8.51 3.22 -4.46
C LEU A 48 9.22 2.21 -3.55
N GLU A 49 8.83 0.96 -3.65
CA GLU A 49 9.51 -0.19 -3.07
C GLU A 49 10.35 -0.89 -4.14
N LEU A 50 11.54 -1.32 -3.77
CA LEU A 50 12.40 -2.18 -4.56
C LEU A 50 12.63 -3.48 -3.80
N ASP A 51 12.23 -4.59 -4.38
CA ASP A 51 12.60 -5.94 -3.95
C ASP A 51 13.74 -6.45 -4.85
N PRO A 52 14.98 -6.45 -4.36
CA PRO A 52 16.12 -6.90 -5.17
C PRO A 52 16.06 -8.38 -5.54
N THR A 53 15.34 -9.20 -4.75
CA THR A 53 15.25 -10.66 -4.99
C THR A 53 14.38 -10.99 -6.20
N GLU A 54 13.40 -10.15 -6.50
CA GLU A 54 12.52 -10.27 -7.67
C GLU A 54 13.15 -9.65 -8.94
N CYS A 55 14.29 -8.99 -8.82
CA CYS A 55 14.90 -8.27 -9.93
C CYS A 55 15.59 -9.23 -10.92
N ILE A 56 15.14 -9.23 -12.17
CA ILE A 56 15.71 -10.02 -13.27
C ILE A 56 16.85 -9.31 -14.04
N GLY A 57 17.24 -8.11 -13.62
CA GLY A 57 18.36 -7.38 -14.23
C GLY A 57 18.11 -6.80 -15.62
N CYS A 58 16.85 -6.65 -16.05
CA CYS A 58 16.53 -6.21 -17.43
C CYS A 58 16.91 -4.76 -17.77
N GLY A 59 17.21 -3.92 -16.78
CA GLY A 59 17.68 -2.52 -16.98
C GLY A 59 16.60 -1.50 -17.37
N GLY A 60 15.38 -1.90 -17.72
CA GLY A 60 14.33 -0.98 -18.21
C GLY A 60 14.00 0.17 -17.25
N CYS A 61 14.12 -0.04 -15.97
CA CYS A 61 13.90 1.00 -14.96
C CYS A 61 15.00 2.07 -14.92
N LEU A 62 16.23 1.73 -15.34
CA LEU A 62 17.34 2.71 -15.48
C LEU A 62 17.02 3.69 -16.61
N GLU A 63 16.58 3.16 -17.75
CA GLU A 63 16.22 3.95 -18.93
C GLU A 63 14.96 4.80 -18.69
N ALA A 64 13.97 4.23 -17.96
CA ALA A 64 12.72 4.91 -17.69
C ALA A 64 12.80 5.98 -16.58
N CYS A 65 13.89 6.06 -15.83
CA CYS A 65 14.01 7.00 -14.71
C CYS A 65 14.51 8.37 -15.17
N PRO A 66 13.68 9.42 -15.21
CA PRO A 66 14.10 10.73 -15.71
C PRO A 66 15.09 11.45 -14.79
N SER A 67 15.12 11.07 -13.50
CA SER A 67 16.00 11.69 -12.51
C SER A 67 17.30 10.89 -12.25
N GLY A 68 17.48 9.74 -12.93
CA GLY A 68 18.63 8.87 -12.69
C GLY A 68 18.68 8.24 -11.28
N ALA A 69 17.56 8.21 -10.58
CA ALA A 69 17.48 7.65 -9.23
C ALA A 69 17.67 6.13 -9.19
N GLN A 70 17.45 5.46 -10.31
CA GLN A 70 17.65 4.01 -10.42
C GLN A 70 19.11 3.73 -10.77
N ILE A 71 19.81 2.94 -9.96
CA ILE A 71 21.24 2.68 -10.11
C ILE A 71 21.53 1.17 -10.12
N MET A 72 22.62 0.79 -10.78
CA MET A 72 23.18 -0.54 -10.73
C MET A 72 24.50 -0.48 -9.95
N THR A 73 24.63 -1.31 -8.93
CA THR A 73 25.82 -1.44 -8.12
C THR A 73 26.48 -2.80 -8.32
N ASN A 74 27.67 -3.00 -7.78
CA ASN A 74 28.34 -4.30 -7.80
C ASN A 74 27.58 -5.38 -7.04
N SER A 75 26.73 -4.99 -6.09
CA SER A 75 25.84 -5.88 -5.30
C SER A 75 24.46 -6.08 -5.92
N GLY A 76 24.18 -5.48 -7.08
CA GLY A 76 22.89 -5.57 -7.78
C GLY A 76 22.18 -4.23 -7.93
N ARG A 77 20.86 -4.31 -8.06
CA ARG A 77 19.97 -3.14 -8.18
C ARG A 77 19.86 -2.37 -6.87
N ASP A 78 19.91 -1.06 -6.99
CA ASP A 78 19.66 -0.14 -5.87
C ASP A 78 18.96 1.13 -6.36
N MET A 79 18.54 1.98 -5.44
CA MET A 79 17.82 3.21 -5.72
C MET A 79 18.31 4.34 -4.83
N ASP A 80 18.77 5.43 -5.45
CA ASP A 80 19.03 6.67 -4.72
C ASP A 80 17.71 7.41 -4.44
N ARG A 81 17.26 7.30 -3.20
CA ARG A 81 16.02 7.93 -2.75
C ARG A 81 16.06 9.45 -2.71
N THR A 82 17.26 10.05 -2.71
CA THR A 82 17.43 11.51 -2.71
C THR A 82 17.14 12.11 -4.08
N LEU A 83 17.41 11.36 -5.15
CA LEU A 83 17.14 11.75 -6.53
C LEU A 83 15.73 11.38 -6.99
N CYS A 84 15.05 10.49 -6.26
CA CYS A 84 13.74 9.99 -6.67
C CYS A 84 12.66 11.06 -6.54
N THR A 85 12.06 11.44 -7.67
CA THR A 85 10.96 12.42 -7.74
C THR A 85 9.57 11.81 -7.47
N GLY A 86 9.47 10.49 -7.33
CA GLY A 86 8.18 9.81 -7.11
C GLY A 86 7.29 9.77 -8.35
N CYS A 87 7.83 9.81 -9.56
CA CYS A 87 7.05 9.72 -10.80
C CYS A 87 6.57 8.30 -11.14
N PHE A 88 7.15 7.29 -10.52
CA PHE A 88 6.81 5.85 -10.67
C PHE A 88 6.92 5.28 -12.09
N ALA A 89 7.59 5.96 -13.01
CA ALA A 89 7.80 5.47 -14.37
C ALA A 89 8.53 4.11 -14.38
N CYS A 90 9.52 3.94 -13.51
CA CYS A 90 10.28 2.71 -13.37
C CYS A 90 9.45 1.50 -12.90
N ALA A 91 8.43 1.72 -12.05
CA ALA A 91 7.54 0.65 -11.63
C ALA A 91 6.61 0.18 -12.76
N LYS A 92 6.19 1.10 -13.65
CA LYS A 92 5.32 0.78 -14.78
C LYS A 92 6.00 -0.10 -15.83
N VAL A 93 7.33 -0.01 -15.96
CA VAL A 93 8.12 -0.77 -16.95
C VAL A 93 8.79 -2.01 -16.34
N CYS A 94 8.62 -2.27 -15.06
CA CYS A 94 9.22 -3.41 -14.39
C CYS A 94 8.43 -4.70 -14.65
N PRO A 95 8.91 -5.64 -15.48
CA PRO A 95 8.14 -6.82 -15.86
C PRO A 95 8.09 -7.87 -14.76
N SER A 96 9.06 -7.89 -13.85
CA SER A 96 9.11 -8.85 -12.73
C SER A 96 8.34 -8.37 -11.49
N GLY A 97 7.92 -7.10 -11.47
CA GLY A 97 7.30 -6.53 -10.28
C GLY A 97 8.25 -6.25 -9.12
N ALA A 98 9.57 -6.30 -9.35
CA ALA A 98 10.58 -5.93 -8.35
C ALA A 98 10.45 -4.48 -7.88
N LEU A 99 9.90 -3.60 -8.72
CA LEU A 99 9.55 -2.23 -8.37
C LEU A 99 8.04 -2.10 -8.23
N LYS A 100 7.58 -1.75 -7.04
CA LYS A 100 6.16 -1.60 -6.72
C LYS A 100 5.88 -0.21 -6.17
N VAL A 101 4.69 0.31 -6.46
CA VAL A 101 4.20 1.55 -5.84
C VAL A 101 3.40 1.18 -4.61
N ILE A 102 3.85 1.65 -3.46
CA ILE A 102 3.17 1.47 -2.19
C ILE A 102 2.26 2.67 -1.93
N GLY A 103 0.98 2.39 -1.85
CA GLY A 103 -0.07 3.37 -1.70
C GLY A 103 -0.73 3.74 -3.01
N LYS A 104 -2.05 3.90 -2.93
CA LYS A 104 -2.91 4.31 -4.04
C LYS A 104 -4.02 5.20 -3.49
N HIS A 105 -4.30 6.29 -4.20
CA HIS A 105 -5.49 7.07 -3.90
C HIS A 105 -6.72 6.29 -4.36
N ARG A 106 -7.61 6.00 -3.43
CA ARG A 106 -8.89 5.32 -3.69
C ARG A 106 -10.06 6.17 -3.19
N SER A 107 -11.13 6.18 -3.95
CA SER A 107 -12.37 6.80 -3.50
C SER A 107 -13.02 5.95 -2.40
N LEU A 108 -13.78 6.60 -1.53
CA LEU A 108 -14.56 5.91 -0.50
C LEU A 108 -15.47 4.85 -1.14
N GLU A 109 -16.15 5.20 -2.24
CA GLU A 109 -17.04 4.27 -2.93
C GLU A 109 -16.33 3.01 -3.41
N SER A 110 -15.15 3.15 -4.03
CA SER A 110 -14.33 2.00 -4.47
C SER A 110 -13.94 1.07 -3.32
N CYS A 111 -13.64 1.61 -2.15
CA CYS A 111 -13.33 0.81 -0.97
C CYS A 111 -14.58 0.10 -0.43
N MET A 112 -15.71 0.81 -0.40
CA MET A 112 -16.99 0.26 0.07
C MET A 112 -17.52 -0.85 -0.84
N GLU A 113 -17.33 -0.76 -2.15
CA GLU A 113 -17.68 -1.82 -3.10
C GLU A 113 -16.95 -3.11 -2.75
N GLU A 114 -15.63 -3.05 -2.59
CA GLU A 114 -14.80 -4.21 -2.25
C GLU A 114 -15.15 -4.80 -0.87
N ILE A 115 -15.40 -3.95 0.12
CA ILE A 115 -15.84 -4.38 1.46
C ILE A 115 -17.18 -5.08 1.41
N ARG A 116 -18.14 -4.59 0.62
CA ARG A 116 -19.48 -5.15 0.50
C ARG A 116 -19.51 -6.55 -0.12
N GLU A 117 -18.54 -6.90 -0.95
CA GLU A 117 -18.41 -8.25 -1.53
C GLU A 117 -18.31 -9.32 -0.43
N ASP A 118 -17.70 -9.01 0.71
CA ASP A 118 -17.47 -9.96 1.79
C ASP A 118 -18.56 -9.97 2.87
N ARG A 119 -19.64 -9.21 2.69
CA ARG A 119 -20.71 -9.05 3.68
C ARG A 119 -21.30 -10.38 4.18
N ALA A 120 -21.43 -11.37 3.29
CA ALA A 120 -21.96 -12.68 3.64
C ALA A 120 -21.06 -13.44 4.64
N PHE A 121 -19.74 -13.24 4.52
CA PHE A 121 -18.75 -13.84 5.44
C PHE A 121 -18.78 -13.16 6.81
N TYR A 122 -18.93 -11.83 6.85
CA TYR A 122 -19.06 -11.10 8.12
C TYR A 122 -20.25 -11.58 8.92
N SER A 123 -21.42 -11.69 8.28
CA SER A 123 -22.66 -12.11 8.93
C SER A 123 -22.57 -13.53 9.51
N ARG A 124 -21.87 -14.44 8.83
CA ARG A 124 -21.75 -15.84 9.24
C ARG A 124 -20.70 -16.08 10.31
N SER A 125 -19.63 -15.31 10.31
CA SER A 125 -18.49 -15.50 11.20
C SER A 125 -18.52 -14.61 12.44
N GLY A 126 -19.41 -13.62 12.50
CA GLY A 126 -19.38 -12.55 13.50
C GLY A 126 -18.21 -11.58 13.25
N GLY A 127 -17.70 -11.52 12.04
CA GLY A 127 -16.60 -10.65 11.61
C GLY A 127 -17.06 -9.25 11.19
N GLY A 128 -16.27 -8.61 10.33
CA GLY A 128 -16.56 -7.26 9.85
C GLY A 128 -15.35 -6.58 9.22
N VAL A 129 -15.22 -5.26 9.42
CA VAL A 129 -14.13 -4.45 8.86
C VAL A 129 -13.23 -3.97 9.97
N THR A 130 -11.92 -3.97 9.72
CA THR A 130 -10.90 -3.37 10.58
C THR A 130 -10.18 -2.26 9.79
N LEU A 131 -9.95 -1.13 10.45
CA LEU A 131 -9.25 0.01 9.87
C LEU A 131 -7.91 0.18 10.56
N SER A 132 -6.82 0.21 9.79
CA SER A 132 -5.45 0.33 10.29
C SER A 132 -4.72 1.51 9.66
N GLY A 133 -3.83 2.17 10.41
CA GLY A 133 -3.08 3.35 9.94
C GLY A 133 -3.92 4.62 9.84
N GLY A 134 -3.39 5.68 9.28
CA GLY A 134 -4.02 6.93 8.85
C GLY A 134 -5.23 7.46 9.63
N GLU A 135 -5.05 7.86 10.87
CA GLU A 135 -6.14 8.12 11.82
C GLU A 135 -7.25 9.07 11.30
N SER A 136 -6.87 10.15 10.65
CA SER A 136 -7.85 11.11 10.09
C SER A 136 -8.65 10.55 8.91
N GLN A 137 -8.08 9.63 8.14
CA GLN A 137 -8.74 8.98 7.02
C GLN A 137 -9.66 7.85 7.48
N ARG A 138 -9.30 7.15 8.57
CA ARG A 138 -10.14 6.12 9.19
C ARG A 138 -11.48 6.65 9.65
N MET A 139 -11.51 7.87 10.21
CA MET A 139 -12.74 8.46 10.72
C MET A 139 -13.80 8.65 9.62
N LYS A 140 -13.38 9.03 8.41
CA LYS A 140 -14.31 9.18 7.28
C LYS A 140 -14.94 7.86 6.87
N LEU A 141 -14.13 6.81 6.71
CA LEU A 141 -14.64 5.50 6.34
C LEU A 141 -15.50 4.86 7.46
N ALA A 142 -15.13 5.07 8.72
CA ALA A 142 -15.89 4.56 9.86
C ALA A 142 -17.30 5.17 9.93
N ALA A 143 -17.46 6.44 9.58
CA ALA A 143 -18.78 7.10 9.54
C ALA A 143 -19.71 6.50 8.48
N GLU A 144 -19.17 6.00 7.37
CA GLU A 144 -19.96 5.35 6.30
C GLU A 144 -20.27 3.88 6.60
N LEU A 145 -19.55 3.26 7.53
CA LEU A 145 -19.77 1.86 7.94
C LEU A 145 -20.75 1.73 9.12
N ALA A 146 -21.06 2.85 9.79
CA ALA A 146 -21.98 2.89 10.92
C ALA A 146 -23.44 2.95 10.48
#